data_67fd808ea2e28b52e36b44dd5cee3cf1
#
_entry.id   67fd808ea2e28b52e36b44dd5cee3cf1
#
_cell.length_a   1.000
_cell.length_b   1.000
_cell.length_c   1.000
_cell.angle_alpha   90.00
_cell.angle_beta   90.00
_cell.angle_gamma   90.00
#
_symmetry.space_group_name_H-M   'P 1'
#
loop_
_entity.id
_entity.type
_entity.pdbx_description
1 polymer ?
#
loop_
_entity_poly.entity_id
_entity_poly.type
_entity_poly.pdbx_seq_one_letter_code
_entity_poly.pdbx_strand_id
1 'polypeptide(L)'
;LHMLPFPPRALQRSYLDLNPLGTVPLLVDGDTRMTESAAMCQYLAERCDPDNTRGFTVRPGGTDFGAWLNWLHHGEATLTFPQTIVLRYGRFEPAERRLPQAADDYAKWFIARLRGVGAVLAEHDFVCADRFTAADVSVGYALMLASHLDLEPRFPPPVAAYWQRLQQRDGFQRAMAAQAAAAQAQRSEQAQQQGNPES
;
A
#
# COMPACT_ATOMS: atom_id res chain seq x y z
N LEU A 1 -9.85 -12.22 -2.27
CA LEU A 1 -9.11 -11.45 -1.26
C LEU A 1 -9.26 -12.15 0.08
N HIS A 2 -8.13 -12.52 0.69
CA HIS A 2 -8.08 -13.11 2.03
C HIS A 2 -7.44 -12.10 2.97
N MET A 3 -8.15 -11.76 4.05
CA MET A 3 -7.61 -10.91 5.11
C MET A 3 -6.93 -11.80 6.15
N LEU A 4 -5.86 -11.28 6.74
CA LEU A 4 -5.11 -11.96 7.79
C LEU A 4 -5.07 -11.09 9.04
N PRO A 5 -5.08 -11.68 10.25
CA PRO A 5 -4.76 -10.91 11.46
C PRO A 5 -3.33 -10.39 11.36
N PHE A 6 -3.11 -9.14 11.76
CA PHE A 6 -1.80 -8.50 11.61
C PHE A 6 -1.10 -8.31 12.97
N PRO A 7 0.16 -8.68 13.10
CA PRO A 7 1.06 -9.28 12.11
C PRO A 7 0.83 -10.79 11.96
N PRO A 8 0.68 -11.30 10.71
CA PRO A 8 0.30 -12.70 10.48
C PRO A 8 1.33 -13.70 10.99
N ARG A 9 2.62 -13.38 10.95
CA ARG A 9 3.70 -14.24 11.49
C ARG A 9 3.53 -14.61 12.97
N ALA A 10 2.83 -13.76 13.74
CA ALA A 10 2.57 -14.01 15.15
C ALA A 10 1.17 -14.57 15.40
N LEU A 11 0.17 -14.12 14.62
CA LEU A 11 -1.24 -14.38 14.87
C LEU A 11 -1.83 -15.48 13.98
N GLN A 12 -1.14 -15.85 12.89
CA GLN A 12 -1.57 -16.92 11.98
C GLN A 12 -0.35 -17.70 11.44
N ARG A 13 0.21 -18.57 12.25
CA ARG A 13 1.46 -19.28 11.93
C ARG A 13 1.38 -20.16 10.68
N SER A 14 0.21 -20.72 10.35
CA SER A 14 -0.02 -21.48 9.12
C SER A 14 0.23 -20.65 7.84
N TYR A 15 0.17 -19.32 7.93
CA TYR A 15 0.54 -18.45 6.81
C TYR A 15 2.02 -18.55 6.43
N LEU A 16 2.89 -18.94 7.38
CA LEU A 16 4.33 -19.11 7.11
C LEU A 16 4.62 -20.26 6.14
N ASP A 17 3.70 -21.23 6.01
CA ASP A 17 3.81 -22.30 5.02
C ASP A 17 3.60 -21.77 3.58
N LEU A 18 2.86 -20.68 3.44
CA LEU A 18 2.63 -19.99 2.17
C LEU A 18 3.68 -18.93 1.89
N ASN A 19 4.05 -18.17 2.90
CA ASN A 19 5.07 -17.12 2.85
C ASN A 19 5.97 -17.18 4.10
N PRO A 20 7.16 -17.80 4.00
CA PRO A 20 8.09 -17.95 5.13
C PRO A 20 8.56 -16.61 5.74
N LEU A 21 8.51 -15.51 4.98
CA LEU A 21 8.83 -14.17 5.50
C LEU A 21 7.75 -13.64 6.44
N GLY A 22 6.52 -14.17 6.36
CA GLY A 22 5.38 -13.70 7.14
C GLY A 22 4.98 -12.26 6.85
N THR A 23 5.34 -11.75 5.67
CA THR A 23 4.99 -10.41 5.20
C THR A 23 3.67 -10.41 4.45
N VAL A 24 3.02 -9.27 4.36
CA VAL A 24 1.86 -9.02 3.52
C VAL A 24 2.13 -7.82 2.63
N PRO A 25 1.57 -7.79 1.41
CA PRO A 25 0.68 -8.76 0.77
C PRO A 25 1.41 -10.01 0.25
N LEU A 26 0.63 -11.05 -0.07
CA LEU A 26 1.05 -12.19 -0.87
C LEU A 26 0.08 -12.31 -2.06
N LEU A 27 0.61 -12.34 -3.27
CA LEU A 27 -0.14 -12.66 -4.48
C LEU A 27 0.16 -14.08 -4.90
N VAL A 28 -0.89 -14.83 -5.24
CA VAL A 28 -0.81 -16.16 -5.85
C VAL A 28 -1.63 -16.14 -7.15
N ASP A 29 -0.99 -16.46 -8.28
CA ASP A 29 -1.64 -16.60 -9.60
C ASP A 29 -1.09 -17.88 -10.26
N GLY A 30 -1.84 -18.98 -10.17
CA GLY A 30 -1.37 -20.32 -10.53
C GLY A 30 -0.14 -20.69 -9.71
N ASP A 31 0.97 -20.97 -10.37
CA ASP A 31 2.27 -21.31 -9.73
C ASP A 31 3.09 -20.07 -9.33
N THR A 32 2.67 -18.88 -9.78
CA THR A 32 3.37 -17.63 -9.46
C THR A 32 3.05 -17.17 -8.04
N ARG A 33 4.09 -16.92 -7.24
CA ARG A 33 3.97 -16.33 -5.90
C ARG A 33 4.82 -15.08 -5.83
N MET A 34 4.25 -13.99 -5.33
CA MET A 34 4.92 -12.70 -5.22
C MET A 34 4.70 -12.12 -3.82
N THR A 35 5.74 -11.49 -3.27
CA THR A 35 5.73 -10.85 -1.93
C THR A 35 5.97 -9.35 -1.98
N GLU A 36 6.44 -8.84 -3.13
CA GLU A 36 6.80 -7.43 -3.30
C GLU A 36 5.64 -6.65 -3.92
N SER A 37 5.07 -5.70 -3.19
CA SER A 37 3.85 -4.98 -3.59
C SER A 37 4.00 -4.16 -4.87
N ALA A 38 5.14 -3.49 -5.08
CA ALA A 38 5.40 -2.75 -6.31
C ALA A 38 5.48 -3.68 -7.53
N ALA A 39 6.16 -4.82 -7.39
CA ALA A 39 6.22 -5.84 -8.44
C ALA A 39 4.84 -6.46 -8.73
N MET A 40 4.00 -6.67 -7.69
CA MET A 40 2.61 -7.13 -7.88
C MET A 40 1.78 -6.11 -8.66
N CYS A 41 1.94 -4.80 -8.38
CA CYS A 41 1.25 -3.75 -9.12
C CYS A 41 1.62 -3.77 -10.60
N GLN A 42 2.91 -3.92 -10.91
CA GLN A 42 3.37 -4.05 -12.30
C GLN A 42 2.83 -5.33 -12.93
N TYR A 43 2.99 -6.47 -12.29
CA TYR A 43 2.53 -7.76 -12.78
C TYR A 43 1.03 -7.75 -13.11
N LEU A 44 0.21 -7.26 -12.18
CA LEU A 44 -1.24 -7.20 -12.38
C LEU A 44 -1.62 -6.21 -13.48
N ALA A 45 -0.94 -5.07 -13.59
CA ALA A 45 -1.19 -4.10 -14.64
C ALA A 45 -0.91 -4.70 -16.03
N GLU A 46 0.20 -5.41 -16.19
CA GLU A 46 0.56 -6.09 -17.46
C GLU A 46 -0.31 -7.32 -17.74
N ARG A 47 -0.62 -8.11 -16.69
CA ARG A 47 -1.43 -9.34 -16.80
C ARG A 47 -2.89 -9.05 -17.16
N CYS A 48 -3.46 -7.99 -16.60
CA CYS A 48 -4.88 -7.62 -16.78
C CYS A 48 -5.12 -6.66 -17.94
N ASP A 49 -4.07 -6.08 -18.51
CA ASP A 49 -4.14 -5.15 -19.65
C ASP A 49 -2.90 -5.36 -20.57
N PRO A 50 -2.76 -6.56 -21.19
CA PRO A 50 -1.54 -6.94 -21.93
C PRO A 50 -1.26 -6.01 -23.11
N ASP A 51 -2.30 -5.44 -23.72
CA ASP A 51 -2.17 -4.47 -24.82
C ASP A 51 -1.97 -3.04 -24.31
N ASN A 52 -2.01 -2.84 -22.99
CA ASN A 52 -1.91 -1.55 -22.31
C ASN A 52 -2.95 -0.52 -22.82
N THR A 53 -4.15 -0.98 -23.13
CA THR A 53 -5.24 -0.14 -23.63
C THR A 53 -5.79 0.81 -22.58
N ARG A 54 -5.68 0.42 -21.29
CA ARG A 54 -6.04 1.24 -20.12
C ARG A 54 -4.90 2.13 -19.65
N GLY A 55 -3.69 1.91 -20.16
CA GLY A 55 -2.52 2.74 -19.87
C GLY A 55 -1.97 2.60 -18.45
N PHE A 56 -2.16 1.45 -17.77
CA PHE A 56 -1.67 1.26 -16.39
C PHE A 56 -0.15 1.13 -16.30
N THR A 57 0.51 0.83 -17.42
CA THR A 57 1.97 0.76 -17.49
C THR A 57 2.53 1.78 -18.48
N VAL A 58 3.83 2.01 -18.42
CA VAL A 58 4.60 2.67 -19.49
C VAL A 58 5.57 1.64 -20.04
N ARG A 59 5.51 1.39 -21.34
CA ARG A 59 6.36 0.37 -21.98
C ARG A 59 7.81 0.81 -22.09
N PRO A 60 8.77 -0.14 -22.07
CA PRO A 60 10.17 0.15 -22.38
C PRO A 60 10.29 0.90 -23.71
N GLY A 61 11.13 1.94 -23.74
CA GLY A 61 11.27 2.83 -24.88
C GLY A 61 10.32 4.02 -24.91
N GLY A 62 9.28 4.05 -24.07
CA GLY A 62 8.44 5.24 -23.87
C GLY A 62 9.20 6.32 -23.08
N THR A 63 8.92 7.59 -23.37
CA THR A 63 9.57 8.75 -22.77
C THR A 63 9.50 8.71 -21.24
N ASP A 64 8.36 8.30 -20.68
CA ASP A 64 8.11 8.29 -19.22
C ASP A 64 8.46 6.97 -18.55
N PHE A 65 9.07 6.00 -19.26
CA PHE A 65 9.34 4.68 -18.70
C PHE A 65 10.21 4.73 -17.44
N GLY A 66 11.28 5.52 -17.47
CA GLY A 66 12.16 5.71 -16.31
C GLY A 66 11.45 6.39 -15.14
N ALA A 67 10.66 7.42 -15.41
CA ALA A 67 9.85 8.10 -14.41
C ALA A 67 8.81 7.15 -13.79
N TRP A 68 8.13 6.36 -14.61
CA TRP A 68 7.14 5.39 -14.16
C TRP A 68 7.75 4.32 -13.24
N LEU A 69 8.88 3.72 -13.60
CA LEU A 69 9.61 2.77 -12.74
C LEU A 69 10.01 3.44 -11.42
N ASN A 70 10.57 4.65 -11.51
CA ASN A 70 10.98 5.38 -10.31
C ASN A 70 9.81 5.61 -9.36
N TRP A 71 8.66 6.10 -9.85
CA TRP A 71 7.49 6.36 -9.01
C TRP A 71 6.83 5.09 -8.50
N LEU A 72 6.82 4.01 -9.28
CA LEU A 72 6.32 2.71 -8.85
C LEU A 72 7.06 2.20 -7.61
N HIS A 73 8.38 2.30 -7.59
CA HIS A 73 9.21 1.90 -6.45
C HIS A 73 9.32 2.97 -5.36
N HIS A 74 9.13 4.24 -5.69
CA HIS A 74 9.16 5.34 -4.73
C HIS A 74 8.09 5.22 -3.65
N GLY A 75 6.89 4.77 -4.02
CA GLY A 75 5.79 4.53 -3.08
C GLY A 75 6.18 3.57 -1.97
N GLU A 76 6.83 2.46 -2.30
CA GLU A 76 7.24 1.45 -1.33
C GLU A 76 8.55 1.84 -0.62
N ALA A 77 9.63 1.97 -1.37
CA ALA A 77 10.97 2.12 -0.79
C ALA A 77 11.18 3.47 -0.09
N THR A 78 10.59 4.55 -0.64
CA THR A 78 10.84 5.89 -0.12
C THR A 78 9.74 6.37 0.82
N LEU A 79 8.46 6.10 0.49
CA LEU A 79 7.33 6.65 1.25
C LEU A 79 6.81 5.67 2.31
N THR A 80 6.71 4.37 2.01
CA THR A 80 6.15 3.40 2.96
C THR A 80 7.15 3.05 4.06
N PHE A 81 8.43 2.91 3.74
CA PHE A 81 9.45 2.49 4.73
C PHE A 81 9.47 3.36 6.00
N PRO A 82 9.55 4.70 5.96
CA PRO A 82 9.55 5.50 7.20
C PRO A 82 8.28 5.29 8.02
N GLN A 83 7.15 5.04 7.39
CA GLN A 83 5.87 4.80 8.07
C GLN A 83 5.85 3.47 8.85
N THR A 84 6.63 2.47 8.43
CA THR A 84 6.74 1.20 9.17
C THR A 84 7.37 1.42 10.54
N ILE A 85 8.30 2.36 10.66
CA ILE A 85 8.93 2.75 11.93
C ILE A 85 7.93 3.52 12.81
N VAL A 86 7.16 4.45 12.22
CA VAL A 86 6.08 5.16 12.93
C VAL A 86 5.08 4.16 13.50
N LEU A 87 4.62 3.21 12.67
CA LEU A 87 3.65 2.20 13.06
C LEU A 87 4.19 1.28 14.16
N ARG A 88 5.43 0.79 14.00
CA ARG A 88 6.06 -0.09 14.97
C ARG A 88 6.19 0.56 16.33
N TYR A 89 6.88 1.69 16.42
CA TYR A 89 7.22 2.31 17.70
C TYR A 89 6.13 3.20 18.26
N GLY A 90 5.18 3.63 17.42
CA GLY A 90 4.03 4.41 17.87
C GLY A 90 2.84 3.56 18.30
N ARG A 91 2.63 2.36 17.69
CA ARG A 91 1.40 1.58 17.89
C ARG A 91 1.59 0.12 18.24
N PHE A 92 2.53 -0.61 17.60
CA PHE A 92 2.62 -2.07 17.71
C PHE A 92 3.47 -2.55 18.87
N GLU A 93 4.54 -1.83 19.21
CA GLU A 93 5.33 -2.21 20.38
C GLU A 93 4.50 -2.03 21.66
N PRO A 94 4.65 -2.93 22.65
CA PRO A 94 4.06 -2.73 23.96
C PRO A 94 4.59 -1.44 24.60
N ALA A 95 3.84 -0.88 25.56
CA ALA A 95 4.05 0.48 26.06
C ALA A 95 5.50 0.74 26.52
N GLU A 96 6.11 -0.25 27.18
CA GLU A 96 7.49 -0.19 27.71
C GLU A 96 8.58 -0.21 26.62
N ARG A 97 8.23 -0.58 25.40
CA ARG A 97 9.14 -0.62 24.24
C ARG A 97 8.83 0.43 23.19
N ARG A 98 7.81 1.26 23.39
CA ARG A 98 7.49 2.37 22.49
C ARG A 98 8.61 3.40 22.51
N LEU A 99 8.89 3.96 21.33
CA LEU A 99 9.90 5.00 21.14
C LEU A 99 9.23 6.20 20.43
N PRO A 100 8.52 7.06 21.19
CA PRO A 100 7.77 8.19 20.61
C PRO A 100 8.65 9.13 19.77
N GLN A 101 9.90 9.36 20.21
CA GLN A 101 10.85 10.19 19.48
C GLN A 101 11.17 9.60 18.10
N ALA A 102 11.42 8.29 18.00
CA ALA A 102 11.67 7.61 16.74
C ALA A 102 10.44 7.67 15.83
N ALA A 103 9.24 7.46 16.39
CA ALA A 103 8.01 7.56 15.62
C ALA A 103 7.81 8.97 15.04
N ASP A 104 8.05 10.03 15.83
CA ASP A 104 7.93 11.42 15.39
C ASP A 104 8.99 11.78 14.32
N ASP A 105 10.25 11.39 14.52
CA ASP A 105 11.34 11.66 13.58
C ASP A 105 11.07 11.01 12.21
N TYR A 106 10.58 9.78 12.19
CA TYR A 106 10.23 9.10 10.94
C TYR A 106 8.94 9.62 10.31
N ALA A 107 7.98 10.11 11.11
CA ALA A 107 6.83 10.84 10.59
C ALA A 107 7.26 12.14 9.90
N LYS A 108 8.16 12.92 10.50
CA LYS A 108 8.76 14.10 9.89
C LYS A 108 9.53 13.77 8.61
N TRP A 109 10.27 12.66 8.63
CA TRP A 109 11.00 12.18 7.46
C TRP A 109 10.06 11.84 6.30
N PHE A 110 8.99 11.09 6.56
CA PHE A 110 7.95 10.82 5.56
C PHE A 110 7.39 12.12 4.96
N ILE A 111 6.95 13.07 5.79
CA ILE A 111 6.40 14.35 5.33
C ILE A 111 7.42 15.14 4.49
N ALA A 112 8.70 15.12 4.86
CA ALA A 112 9.75 15.78 4.09
C ALA A 112 9.90 15.18 2.68
N ARG A 113 9.67 13.87 2.50
CA ARG A 113 9.73 13.20 1.19
C ARG A 113 8.55 13.55 0.29
N LEU A 114 7.40 13.89 0.86
CA LEU A 114 6.26 14.36 0.09
C LEU A 114 6.51 15.67 -0.67
N ARG A 115 7.60 16.40 -0.36
CA ARG A 115 7.99 17.60 -1.14
C ARG A 115 8.30 17.27 -2.60
N GLY A 116 8.99 16.15 -2.85
CA GLY A 116 9.26 15.69 -4.22
C GLY A 116 7.98 15.31 -4.97
N VAL A 117 7.09 14.60 -4.29
CA VAL A 117 5.76 14.25 -4.83
C VAL A 117 4.96 15.53 -5.11
N GLY A 118 4.93 16.46 -4.15
CA GLY A 118 4.21 17.74 -4.27
C GLY A 118 4.73 18.63 -5.38
N ALA A 119 6.03 18.62 -5.68
CA ALA A 119 6.61 19.38 -6.77
C ALA A 119 6.07 18.92 -8.14
N VAL A 120 5.96 17.60 -8.35
CA VAL A 120 5.38 17.04 -9.59
C VAL A 120 3.87 17.33 -9.65
N LEU A 121 3.16 17.10 -8.55
CA LEU A 121 1.71 17.28 -8.49
C LEU A 121 1.24 18.73 -8.48
N ALA A 122 2.14 19.68 -8.38
CA ALA A 122 1.83 21.11 -8.58
C ALA A 122 1.54 21.44 -10.05
N GLU A 123 2.07 20.64 -10.98
CA GLU A 123 1.96 20.84 -12.43
C GLU A 123 1.20 19.72 -13.15
N HIS A 124 1.04 18.55 -12.49
CA HIS A 124 0.43 17.35 -13.08
C HIS A 124 -0.63 16.75 -12.16
N ASP A 125 -1.62 16.13 -12.76
CA ASP A 125 -2.66 15.40 -12.01
C ASP A 125 -2.22 14.05 -11.44
N PHE A 126 -1.19 13.44 -12.05
CA PHE A 126 -0.64 12.13 -11.70
C PHE A 126 0.88 12.19 -11.58
N VAL A 127 1.49 11.22 -10.93
CA VAL A 127 2.94 11.23 -10.65
C VAL A 127 3.81 11.06 -11.89
N CYS A 128 3.26 10.54 -13.01
CA CYS A 128 3.95 10.44 -14.29
C CYS A 128 2.98 10.19 -15.45
N ALA A 129 3.47 10.37 -16.68
CA ALA A 129 2.79 10.02 -17.93
C ALA A 129 1.41 10.70 -18.15
N ASP A 130 1.13 11.77 -17.43
CA ASP A 130 -0.11 12.57 -17.46
C ASP A 130 -1.40 11.72 -17.41
N ARG A 131 -1.32 10.55 -16.79
CA ARG A 131 -2.46 9.64 -16.59
C ARG A 131 -2.25 8.76 -15.37
N PHE A 132 -3.35 8.19 -14.90
CA PHE A 132 -3.29 7.20 -13.82
C PHE A 132 -2.58 5.91 -14.29
N THR A 133 -1.58 5.46 -13.50
CA THR A 133 -0.79 4.25 -13.74
C THR A 133 -0.65 3.41 -12.47
N ALA A 134 0.03 2.26 -12.56
CA ALA A 134 0.40 1.45 -11.39
C ALA A 134 1.31 2.20 -10.41
N ALA A 135 2.06 3.22 -10.88
CA ALA A 135 2.85 4.08 -10.00
C ALA A 135 1.96 4.88 -9.03
N ASP A 136 0.79 5.35 -9.51
CA ASP A 136 -0.18 6.04 -8.65
C ASP A 136 -0.83 5.09 -7.63
N VAL A 137 -0.94 3.80 -7.93
CA VAL A 137 -1.39 2.79 -6.95
C VAL A 137 -0.36 2.67 -5.83
N SER A 138 0.93 2.56 -6.16
CA SER A 138 2.02 2.44 -5.19
C SER A 138 2.14 3.68 -4.28
N VAL A 139 2.17 4.88 -4.88
CA VAL A 139 2.19 6.15 -4.13
C VAL A 139 0.91 6.33 -3.32
N GLY A 140 -0.25 6.02 -3.91
CA GLY A 140 -1.55 6.11 -3.25
C GLY A 140 -1.66 5.21 -2.02
N TYR A 141 -1.09 3.99 -2.06
CA TYR A 141 -1.01 3.13 -0.88
C TYR A 141 -0.22 3.79 0.27
N ALA A 142 0.91 4.41 -0.05
CA ALA A 142 1.69 5.12 0.98
C ALA A 142 0.91 6.29 1.60
N LEU A 143 0.10 7.01 0.82
CA LEU A 143 -0.77 8.07 1.34
C LEU A 143 -1.92 7.50 2.18
N MET A 144 -2.51 6.37 1.77
CA MET A 144 -3.52 5.67 2.54
C MET A 144 -2.98 5.22 3.91
N LEU A 145 -1.79 4.64 3.95
CA LEU A 145 -1.15 4.27 5.21
C LEU A 145 -0.89 5.49 6.10
N ALA A 146 -0.45 6.60 5.51
CA ALA A 146 -0.24 7.86 6.23
C ALA A 146 -1.55 8.41 6.83
N SER A 147 -2.68 8.30 6.12
CA SER A 147 -4.00 8.66 6.66
C SER A 147 -4.35 7.82 7.89
N HIS A 148 -4.08 6.51 7.86
CA HIS A 148 -4.27 5.62 9.02
C HIS A 148 -3.32 5.92 10.19
N LEU A 149 -2.23 6.64 9.94
CA LEU A 149 -1.27 7.09 10.95
C LEU A 149 -1.51 8.54 11.42
N ASP A 150 -2.64 9.15 11.05
CA ASP A 150 -3.03 10.52 11.37
C ASP A 150 -2.06 11.57 10.82
N LEU A 151 -1.35 11.27 9.71
CA LEU A 151 -0.39 12.16 9.07
C LEU A 151 -0.99 12.99 7.93
N GLU A 152 -2.19 12.67 7.47
CA GLU A 152 -2.87 13.36 6.36
C GLU A 152 -2.99 14.88 6.54
N PRO A 153 -3.31 15.43 7.74
CA PRO A 153 -3.37 16.89 7.93
C PRO A 153 -2.05 17.61 7.68
N ARG A 154 -0.94 16.88 7.56
CA ARG A 154 0.41 17.40 7.30
C ARG A 154 0.81 17.31 5.83
N PHE A 155 -0.06 16.83 4.94
CA PHE A 155 0.25 16.72 3.51
C PHE A 155 0.41 18.10 2.88
N PRO A 156 1.40 18.31 1.98
CA PRO A 156 1.44 19.48 1.13
C PRO A 156 0.14 19.60 0.31
N PRO A 157 -0.37 20.82 0.04
CA PRO A 157 -1.65 21.00 -0.66
C PRO A 157 -1.79 20.22 -1.98
N PRO A 158 -0.78 20.17 -2.88
CA PRO A 158 -0.89 19.36 -4.10
C PRO A 158 -1.04 17.87 -3.84
N VAL A 159 -0.36 17.35 -2.79
CA VAL A 159 -0.46 15.95 -2.38
C VAL A 159 -1.83 15.64 -1.78
N ALA A 160 -2.36 16.54 -0.97
CA ALA A 160 -3.71 16.39 -0.40
C ALA A 160 -4.78 16.36 -1.51
N ALA A 161 -4.70 17.27 -2.49
CA ALA A 161 -5.60 17.30 -3.63
C ALA A 161 -5.50 16.02 -4.49
N TYR A 162 -4.28 15.52 -4.73
CA TYR A 162 -4.03 14.26 -5.42
C TYR A 162 -4.61 13.07 -4.67
N TRP A 163 -4.40 13.00 -3.34
CA TRP A 163 -4.97 11.95 -2.50
C TRP A 163 -6.49 11.92 -2.58
N GLN A 164 -7.15 13.07 -2.54
CA GLN A 164 -8.61 13.18 -2.73
C GLN A 164 -9.04 12.66 -4.11
N ARG A 165 -8.31 13.00 -5.20
CA ARG A 165 -8.62 12.47 -6.54
C ARG A 165 -8.50 10.95 -6.61
N LEU A 166 -7.47 10.36 -6.00
CA LEU A 166 -7.30 8.92 -5.97
C LEU A 166 -8.46 8.22 -5.24
N GLN A 167 -8.91 8.77 -4.11
CA GLN A 167 -10.03 8.23 -3.33
C GLN A 167 -11.36 8.27 -4.08
N GLN A 168 -11.56 9.23 -4.97
CA GLN A 168 -12.78 9.38 -5.77
C GLN A 168 -12.83 8.40 -6.95
N ARG A 169 -11.75 7.71 -7.27
CA ARG A 169 -11.74 6.73 -8.37
C ARG A 169 -12.58 5.50 -8.02
N ASP A 170 -13.43 5.09 -8.97
CA ASP A 170 -14.27 3.87 -8.81
C ASP A 170 -13.44 2.63 -8.43
N GLY A 171 -12.25 2.48 -9.02
CA GLY A 171 -11.35 1.37 -8.72
C GLY A 171 -10.89 1.36 -7.27
N PHE A 172 -10.57 2.54 -6.72
CA PHE A 172 -10.22 2.69 -5.31
C PHE A 172 -11.40 2.33 -4.41
N GLN A 173 -12.56 2.88 -4.67
CA GLN A 173 -13.77 2.64 -3.86
C GLN A 173 -14.18 1.15 -3.88
N ARG A 174 -14.12 0.51 -5.06
CA ARG A 174 -14.37 -0.94 -5.15
C ARG A 174 -13.34 -1.77 -4.38
N ALA A 175 -12.07 -1.38 -4.42
CA ALA A 175 -11.02 -2.06 -3.66
C ALA A 175 -11.26 -1.94 -2.14
N MET A 176 -11.62 -0.75 -1.66
CA MET A 176 -11.94 -0.52 -0.25
C MET A 176 -13.19 -1.30 0.20
N ALA A 177 -14.23 -1.34 -0.63
CA ALA A 177 -15.42 -2.13 -0.36
C ALA A 177 -15.11 -3.65 -0.30
N ALA A 178 -14.30 -4.15 -1.23
CA ALA A 178 -13.86 -5.55 -1.23
C ALA A 178 -13.02 -5.90 0.00
N GLN A 179 -12.13 -5.01 0.42
CA GLN A 179 -11.34 -5.17 1.65
C GLN A 179 -12.24 -5.21 2.89
N ALA A 180 -13.21 -4.30 2.98
CA ALA A 180 -14.14 -4.25 4.11
C ALA A 180 -14.98 -5.54 4.20
N ALA A 181 -15.50 -6.03 3.07
CA ALA A 181 -16.26 -7.28 3.00
C ALA A 181 -15.40 -8.50 3.42
N ALA A 182 -14.16 -8.59 2.93
CA ALA A 182 -13.25 -9.67 3.29
C ALA A 182 -12.87 -9.63 4.79
N ALA A 183 -12.66 -8.44 5.35
CA ALA A 183 -12.39 -8.28 6.77
C ALA A 183 -13.60 -8.65 7.65
N GLN A 184 -14.82 -8.39 7.18
CA GLN A 184 -16.03 -8.81 7.87
C GLN A 184 -16.20 -10.34 7.85
N ALA A 185 -15.99 -10.97 6.69
CA ALA A 185 -16.04 -12.43 6.54
C ALA A 185 -15.05 -13.11 7.51
N GLN A 186 -13.80 -12.64 7.54
CA GLN A 186 -12.78 -13.16 8.45
C GLN A 186 -13.21 -13.06 9.92
N ARG A 187 -13.77 -11.93 10.36
CA ARG A 187 -14.26 -11.78 11.75
C ARG A 187 -15.38 -12.77 12.08
N SER A 188 -16.28 -13.00 11.13
CA SER A 188 -17.37 -13.96 11.31
C SER A 188 -16.88 -15.39 11.44
N GLU A 189 -15.89 -15.79 10.62
CA GLU A 189 -15.25 -17.12 10.69
C GLU A 189 -14.54 -17.32 12.04
N GLN A 190 -13.79 -16.32 12.52
CA GLN A 190 -13.11 -16.39 13.82
C GLN A 190 -14.09 -16.48 14.98
N ALA A 191 -15.21 -15.77 14.94
CA ALA A 191 -16.25 -15.85 15.97
C ALA A 191 -16.90 -17.23 16.02
N GLN A 192 -17.15 -17.86 14.85
CA GLN A 192 -17.70 -19.20 14.76
C GLN A 192 -16.72 -20.26 15.31
N GLN A 193 -15.43 -20.14 15.03
CA GLN A 193 -14.39 -21.05 15.55
C GLN A 193 -14.23 -20.95 17.08
N GLN A 194 -14.40 -19.76 17.64
CA GLN A 194 -14.36 -19.56 19.10
C GLN A 194 -15.64 -19.96 19.82
N GLY A 195 -16.77 -19.97 19.12
CA GLY A 195 -18.08 -20.36 19.66
C GLY A 195 -18.35 -21.86 19.64
N ASN A 196 -17.49 -22.69 19.02
CA ASN A 196 -17.62 -24.15 18.97
C ASN A 196 -16.38 -24.84 19.59
N PRO A 197 -16.25 -24.88 20.93
CA PRO A 197 -15.09 -25.45 21.62
C PRO A 197 -15.08 -27.00 21.63
N GLU A 198 -15.97 -27.69 20.93
CA GLU A 198 -16.05 -29.15 20.85
C GLU A 198 -15.88 -29.64 19.41
N SER A 199 -14.62 -29.86 18.98
CA SER A 199 -14.31 -30.89 17.95
C SER A 199 -12.83 -31.29 18.05
#